data_82065519c4a755da9de51b969e20c30e
#
_entry.id   82065519c4a755da9de51b969e20c30e
#
_cell.length_a   1.000
_cell.length_b   1.000
_cell.length_c   1.000
_cell.angle_alpha   90.00
_cell.angle_beta   90.00
_cell.angle_gamma   90.00
#
_symmetry.space_group_name_H-M   'P 1'
#
loop_
_entity.id
_entity.type
_entity.pdbx_description
1 polymer ?
#
loop_
_entity_poly.entity_id
_entity_poly.type
_entity_poly.pdbx_seq_one_letter_code
_entity_poly.pdbx_strand_id
1 'polypeptide(L)'
;MDENQFYDHKVLSVSDLIPYALNSRTHSDEQVAQLAASIREFGFTNPVLVDDQNNLIAGHGRLLAARKLKMDKVPVVVVTGLDDRKRRALVIADNKLALNAGWDEEALRIELEDLSADFGELMGFSEDELLALLKQDASEGLTDEDAV
;
A
#
# COMPACT_ATOMS: atom_id res chain seq x y z
N MET A 1 -19.28 -17.22 -8.41
CA MET A 1 -17.90 -17.25 -7.91
C MET A 1 -17.70 -18.55 -7.14
N ASP A 2 -16.61 -19.21 -7.39
CA ASP A 2 -16.29 -20.46 -6.72
C ASP A 2 -15.98 -20.18 -5.25
N GLU A 3 -16.56 -21.00 -4.36
CA GLU A 3 -16.36 -20.88 -2.92
C GLU A 3 -14.91 -21.10 -2.48
N ASN A 4 -14.07 -21.65 -3.38
CA ASN A 4 -12.69 -22.04 -3.08
C ASN A 4 -11.63 -21.04 -3.53
N GLN A 5 -12.02 -19.79 -3.81
CA GLN A 5 -11.04 -18.80 -4.24
C GLN A 5 -10.45 -18.02 -3.06
N PHE A 6 -10.03 -18.76 -2.07
CA PHE A 6 -9.22 -18.26 -0.96
C PHE A 6 -7.86 -18.92 -1.04
N TYR A 7 -6.83 -18.12 -0.83
CA TYR A 7 -5.45 -18.59 -1.00
C TYR A 7 -4.76 -18.74 0.34
N ASP A 8 -3.73 -19.58 0.37
CA ASP A 8 -2.98 -19.85 1.59
C ASP A 8 -2.11 -18.65 1.99
N HIS A 9 -2.07 -18.41 3.28
CA HIS A 9 -1.15 -17.46 3.89
C HIS A 9 0.05 -18.24 4.42
N LYS A 10 1.24 -17.75 4.11
CA LYS A 10 2.50 -18.36 4.55
C LYS A 10 3.47 -17.27 4.99
N VAL A 11 4.55 -17.71 5.61
CA VAL A 11 5.71 -16.86 5.89
C VAL A 11 6.88 -17.43 5.09
N LEU A 12 7.44 -16.62 4.21
CA LEU A 12 8.55 -17.04 3.36
C LEU A 12 9.77 -16.17 3.61
N SER A 13 10.96 -16.75 3.33
CA SER A 13 12.20 -16.00 3.39
C SER A 13 12.21 -14.93 2.30
N VAL A 14 12.63 -13.72 2.66
CA VAL A 14 12.74 -12.61 1.70
C VAL A 14 13.63 -13.00 0.52
N SER A 15 14.70 -13.77 0.79
CA SER A 15 15.64 -14.23 -0.25
C SER A 15 15.03 -15.20 -1.25
N ASP A 16 13.92 -15.85 -0.92
CA ASP A 16 13.25 -16.80 -1.80
C ASP A 16 12.26 -16.13 -2.77
N LEU A 17 11.95 -14.87 -2.55
CA LEU A 17 11.00 -14.13 -3.38
C LEU A 17 11.67 -13.58 -4.63
N ILE A 18 11.02 -13.76 -5.77
CA ILE A 18 11.52 -13.35 -7.07
C ILE A 18 10.77 -12.08 -7.52
N PRO A 19 11.42 -10.91 -7.50
CA PRO A 19 10.78 -9.68 -7.97
C PRO A 19 10.40 -9.78 -9.45
N TYR A 20 9.27 -9.18 -9.81
CA TYR A 20 8.83 -9.14 -11.21
C TYR A 20 9.68 -8.14 -11.98
N ALA A 21 10.43 -8.63 -12.98
CA ALA A 21 11.36 -7.82 -13.75
C ALA A 21 10.70 -6.68 -14.53
N LEU A 22 9.44 -6.87 -14.94
CA LEU A 22 8.67 -5.87 -15.69
C LEU A 22 7.69 -5.10 -14.81
N ASN A 23 8.05 -4.90 -13.54
CA ASN A 23 7.20 -4.15 -12.62
C ASN A 23 6.96 -2.74 -13.17
N SER A 24 5.69 -2.45 -13.50
CA SER A 24 5.30 -1.18 -14.06
C SER A 24 5.13 -0.07 -13.03
N ARG A 25 5.18 -0.42 -11.75
CA ARG A 25 5.07 0.55 -10.66
C ARG A 25 6.44 0.84 -10.09
N THR A 26 6.76 2.12 -9.98
CA THR A 26 8.02 2.57 -9.40
C THR A 26 7.84 2.97 -7.94
N HIS A 27 8.90 2.85 -7.17
CA HIS A 27 8.91 3.24 -5.76
C HIS A 27 10.14 4.09 -5.50
N SER A 28 9.92 5.29 -4.98
CA SER A 28 11.01 6.17 -4.58
C SER A 28 11.62 5.70 -3.26
N ASP A 29 12.83 6.12 -2.96
CA ASP A 29 13.47 5.85 -1.67
C ASP A 29 12.65 6.41 -0.51
N GLU A 30 12.04 7.57 -0.71
CA GLU A 30 11.18 8.20 0.27
C GLU A 30 9.95 7.33 0.56
N GLN A 31 9.31 6.80 -0.48
CA GLN A 31 8.15 5.94 -0.34
C GLN A 31 8.51 4.64 0.39
N VAL A 32 9.64 4.04 0.05
CA VAL A 32 10.14 2.84 0.73
C VAL A 32 10.42 3.13 2.20
N ALA A 33 10.99 4.29 2.50
CA ALA A 33 11.23 4.71 3.88
C ALA A 33 9.92 4.88 4.66
N GLN A 34 8.88 5.42 4.04
CA GLN A 34 7.56 5.54 4.65
C GLN A 34 6.96 4.16 4.95
N LEU A 35 7.06 3.24 4.00
CA LEU A 35 6.59 1.86 4.20
C LEU A 35 7.36 1.18 5.32
N ALA A 36 8.68 1.36 5.37
CA ALA A 36 9.51 0.78 6.42
C ALA A 36 9.12 1.33 7.81
N ALA A 37 8.88 2.62 7.91
CA ALA A 37 8.45 3.24 9.16
C ALA A 37 7.09 2.69 9.62
N SER A 38 6.16 2.52 8.71
CA SER A 38 4.85 1.94 8.98
C SER A 38 4.97 0.50 9.47
N ILE A 39 5.79 -0.30 8.82
CA ILE A 39 6.02 -1.70 9.21
C ILE A 39 6.64 -1.76 10.61
N ARG A 40 7.56 -0.86 10.90
CA ARG A 40 8.21 -0.82 12.23
C ARG A 40 7.20 -0.47 13.32
N GLU A 41 6.30 0.47 13.06
CA GLU A 41 5.31 0.92 14.06
C GLU A 41 4.17 -0.08 14.23
N PHE A 42 3.59 -0.54 13.14
CA PHE A 42 2.36 -1.35 13.16
C PHE A 42 2.58 -2.83 12.92
N GLY A 43 3.77 -3.23 12.51
CA GLY A 43 4.05 -4.57 12.03
C GLY A 43 3.75 -4.72 10.55
N PHE A 44 4.04 -5.89 10.02
CA PHE A 44 3.81 -6.20 8.61
C PHE A 44 2.34 -6.61 8.43
N THR A 45 1.47 -5.63 8.24
CA THR A 45 0.02 -5.82 8.29
C THR A 45 -0.59 -6.25 6.96
N ASN A 46 0.11 -6.05 5.86
CA ASN A 46 -0.42 -6.29 4.52
C ASN A 46 0.51 -7.24 3.78
N PRO A 47 0.17 -8.56 3.70
CA PRO A 47 1.05 -9.54 3.06
C PRO A 47 1.34 -9.20 1.60
N VAL A 48 2.49 -9.67 1.11
CA VAL A 48 2.77 -9.60 -0.32
C VAL A 48 2.12 -10.77 -1.04
N LEU A 49 1.80 -10.60 -2.31
CA LEU A 49 1.22 -11.66 -3.13
C LEU A 49 2.32 -12.30 -3.97
N VAL A 50 2.38 -13.62 -3.94
CA VAL A 50 3.30 -14.41 -4.77
C VAL A 50 2.53 -15.51 -5.48
N ASP A 51 3.11 -16.04 -6.57
CA ASP A 51 2.59 -17.25 -7.20
C ASP A 51 3.20 -18.49 -6.55
N ASP A 52 2.86 -19.67 -7.07
CA ASP A 52 3.34 -20.95 -6.54
C ASP A 52 4.82 -21.20 -6.81
N GLN A 53 5.49 -20.34 -7.56
CA GLN A 53 6.93 -20.38 -7.83
C GLN A 53 7.68 -19.23 -7.17
N ASN A 54 7.05 -18.58 -6.21
CA ASN A 54 7.62 -17.44 -5.45
C ASN A 54 7.85 -16.18 -6.27
N ASN A 55 7.24 -16.07 -7.44
CA ASN A 55 7.27 -14.82 -8.20
C ASN A 55 6.36 -13.80 -7.54
N LEU A 56 6.88 -12.60 -7.33
CA LEU A 56 6.13 -11.53 -6.70
C LEU A 56 5.06 -11.01 -7.66
N ILE A 57 3.82 -10.97 -7.19
CA ILE A 57 2.69 -10.40 -7.93
C ILE A 57 2.41 -8.98 -7.46
N ALA A 58 2.38 -8.77 -6.15
CA ALA A 58 2.09 -7.47 -5.56
C ALA A 58 2.86 -7.28 -4.26
N GLY A 59 3.12 -6.03 -3.91
CA GLY A 59 3.83 -5.70 -2.69
C GLY A 59 5.32 -5.46 -2.90
N HIS A 60 5.72 -5.05 -4.09
CA HIS A 60 7.13 -4.78 -4.39
C HIS A 60 7.73 -3.72 -3.43
N GLY A 61 6.99 -2.65 -3.16
CA GLY A 61 7.42 -1.63 -2.20
C GLY A 61 7.56 -2.18 -0.78
N ARG A 62 6.64 -3.04 -0.37
CA ARG A 62 6.71 -3.71 0.94
C ARG A 62 7.93 -4.63 1.03
N LEU A 63 8.26 -5.32 -0.05
CA LEU A 63 9.45 -6.16 -0.10
C LEU A 63 10.72 -5.32 0.02
N LEU A 64 10.79 -4.20 -0.67
CA LEU A 64 11.92 -3.28 -0.56
C LEU A 64 12.05 -2.72 0.87
N ALA A 65 10.93 -2.39 1.49
CA ALA A 65 10.90 -1.93 2.88
C ALA A 65 11.39 -3.01 3.84
N ALA A 66 10.97 -4.26 3.63
CA ALA A 66 11.42 -5.39 4.43
C ALA A 66 12.94 -5.57 4.32
N ARG A 67 13.49 -5.44 3.12
CA ARG A 67 14.94 -5.50 2.90
C ARG A 67 15.66 -4.36 3.61
N LYS A 68 15.09 -3.17 3.55
CA LYS A 68 15.65 -2.01 4.25
C LYS A 68 15.69 -2.23 5.76
N LEU A 69 14.68 -2.88 6.31
CA LEU A 69 14.61 -3.22 7.73
C LEU A 69 15.42 -4.47 8.08
N LYS A 70 16.03 -5.12 7.10
CA LYS A 70 16.80 -6.35 7.27
C LYS A 70 15.96 -7.49 7.85
N MET A 71 14.71 -7.58 7.41
CA MET A 71 13.82 -8.67 7.78
C MET A 71 14.20 -9.93 7.02
N ASP A 72 14.26 -11.05 7.72
CA ASP A 72 14.56 -12.34 7.10
C ASP A 72 13.35 -12.96 6.41
N LYS A 73 12.16 -12.72 6.93
CA LYS A 73 10.92 -13.34 6.51
C LYS A 73 9.81 -12.31 6.37
N VAL A 74 8.88 -12.59 5.47
CA VAL A 74 7.70 -11.74 5.26
C VAL A 74 6.46 -12.61 5.11
N PRO A 75 5.29 -12.09 5.50
CA PRO A 75 4.04 -12.79 5.27
C PRO A 75 3.67 -12.69 3.79
N VAL A 76 3.18 -13.78 3.23
CA VAL A 76 2.79 -13.85 1.83
C VAL A 76 1.43 -14.51 1.69
N VAL A 77 0.72 -14.17 0.62
CA VAL A 77 -0.43 -14.93 0.14
C VAL A 77 -0.02 -15.59 -1.17
N VAL A 78 -0.18 -16.90 -1.25
CA VAL A 78 0.23 -17.68 -2.42
C VAL A 78 -0.96 -17.82 -3.36
N VAL A 79 -0.91 -17.15 -4.50
CA VAL A 79 -1.96 -17.19 -5.52
C VAL A 79 -1.62 -18.29 -6.53
N THR A 80 -2.46 -19.31 -6.57
CA THR A 80 -2.22 -20.49 -7.43
C THR A 80 -3.21 -20.51 -8.59
N GLY A 81 -2.90 -21.33 -9.59
CA GLY A 81 -3.79 -21.56 -10.72
C GLY A 81 -3.79 -20.49 -11.79
N LEU A 82 -2.83 -19.56 -11.75
CA LEU A 82 -2.71 -18.53 -12.76
C LEU A 82 -1.75 -18.94 -13.87
N ASP A 83 -2.18 -18.79 -15.12
CA ASP A 83 -1.24 -18.86 -16.23
C ASP A 83 -0.44 -17.54 -16.31
N ASP A 84 0.54 -17.48 -17.19
CA ASP A 84 1.41 -16.31 -17.32
C ASP A 84 0.62 -15.03 -17.66
N ARG A 85 -0.35 -15.13 -18.54
CA ARG A 85 -1.14 -13.96 -18.95
C ARG A 85 -2.02 -13.44 -17.81
N LYS A 86 -2.67 -14.33 -17.07
CA LYS A 86 -3.49 -13.96 -15.91
C LYS A 86 -2.64 -13.37 -14.81
N ARG A 87 -1.47 -13.93 -14.56
CA ARG A 87 -0.55 -13.38 -13.56
C ARG A 87 -0.15 -11.97 -13.92
N ARG A 88 0.22 -11.71 -15.17
CA ARG A 88 0.60 -10.35 -15.62
C ARG A 88 -0.55 -9.37 -15.52
N ALA A 89 -1.76 -9.82 -15.86
CA ALA A 89 -2.96 -9.00 -15.73
C ALA A 89 -3.24 -8.67 -14.25
N LEU A 90 -3.05 -9.64 -13.37
CA LEU A 90 -3.25 -9.42 -11.93
C LEU A 90 -2.24 -8.41 -11.37
N VAL A 91 -1.00 -8.45 -11.81
CA VAL A 91 0.01 -7.46 -11.39
C VAL A 91 -0.47 -6.04 -11.70
N ILE A 92 -0.98 -5.84 -12.91
CA ILE A 92 -1.49 -4.52 -13.32
C ILE A 92 -2.76 -4.17 -12.56
N ALA A 93 -3.70 -5.11 -12.47
CA ALA A 93 -5.00 -4.89 -11.83
C ALA A 93 -4.84 -4.52 -10.34
N ASP A 94 -3.97 -5.23 -9.63
CA ASP A 94 -3.75 -4.97 -8.21
C ASP A 94 -3.30 -3.52 -7.97
N ASN A 95 -2.37 -3.03 -8.79
CA ASN A 95 -1.89 -1.67 -8.69
C ASN A 95 -2.96 -0.65 -9.10
N LYS A 96 -3.63 -0.90 -10.22
CA LYS A 96 -4.61 0.06 -10.75
C LYS A 96 -5.85 0.18 -9.88
N LEU A 97 -6.37 -0.95 -9.39
CA LEU A 97 -7.55 -0.95 -8.54
C LEU A 97 -7.30 -0.20 -7.23
N ALA A 98 -6.10 -0.33 -6.68
CA ALA A 98 -5.73 0.44 -5.50
C ALA A 98 -5.71 1.94 -5.78
N LEU A 99 -5.22 2.34 -6.97
CA LEU A 99 -5.19 3.75 -7.37
C LEU A 99 -6.58 4.32 -7.70
N ASN A 100 -7.53 3.46 -8.08
CA ASN A 100 -8.89 3.90 -8.40
C ASN A 100 -9.71 4.23 -7.15
N ALA A 101 -9.28 3.76 -5.99
CA ALA A 101 -9.90 4.10 -4.74
C ALA A 101 -9.56 5.55 -4.36
N GLY A 102 -10.46 6.20 -3.68
CA GLY A 102 -10.24 7.56 -3.20
C GLY A 102 -10.62 7.68 -1.73
N TRP A 103 -10.76 8.92 -1.30
CA TRP A 103 -11.09 9.25 0.07
C TRP A 103 -12.43 9.97 0.15
N ASP A 104 -13.18 9.72 1.22
CA ASP A 104 -14.16 10.68 1.70
C ASP A 104 -13.33 11.78 2.36
N GLU A 105 -13.16 12.89 1.69
CA GLU A 105 -12.23 13.94 2.12
C GLU A 105 -12.58 14.57 3.46
N GLU A 106 -13.88 14.74 3.73
CA GLU A 106 -14.31 15.30 5.01
C GLU A 106 -14.03 14.36 6.18
N ALA A 107 -14.37 13.08 6.01
CA ALA A 107 -14.09 12.07 7.02
C ALA A 107 -12.59 11.93 7.25
N LEU A 108 -11.81 11.92 6.18
CA LEU A 108 -10.35 11.85 6.27
C LEU A 108 -9.78 13.05 7.03
N ARG A 109 -10.25 14.26 6.72
CA ARG A 109 -9.77 15.46 7.39
C ARG A 109 -10.01 15.42 8.90
N ILE A 110 -11.18 14.97 9.31
CA ILE A 110 -11.51 14.85 10.74
C ILE A 110 -10.52 13.90 11.42
N GLU A 111 -10.25 12.75 10.81
CA GLU A 111 -9.29 11.81 11.35
C GLU A 111 -7.87 12.39 11.38
N LEU A 112 -7.45 13.10 10.33
CA LEU A 112 -6.13 13.70 10.27
C LEU A 112 -5.95 14.80 11.32
N GLU A 113 -6.98 15.57 11.60
CA GLU A 113 -6.93 16.59 12.65
C GLU A 113 -6.65 15.97 14.02
N ASP A 114 -7.22 14.80 14.27
CA ASP A 114 -7.02 14.09 15.53
C ASP A 114 -5.67 13.38 15.58
N LEU A 115 -5.28 12.71 14.49
CA LEU A 115 -4.18 11.76 14.50
C LEU A 115 -2.84 12.30 14.01
N SER A 116 -2.84 13.42 13.25
CA SER A 116 -1.64 13.85 12.56
C SER A 116 -0.49 14.27 13.50
N ALA A 117 -0.81 14.77 14.68
CA ALA A 117 0.22 15.15 15.64
C ALA A 117 1.06 13.95 16.11
N ASP A 118 0.41 12.79 16.25
CA ASP A 118 1.07 11.59 16.76
C ASP A 118 1.57 10.67 15.64
N PHE A 119 0.88 10.62 14.50
CA PHE A 119 1.11 9.61 13.46
C PHE A 119 1.31 10.19 12.06
N GLY A 120 1.41 11.50 11.89
CA GLY A 120 1.34 12.16 10.59
C GLY A 120 2.11 11.49 9.47
N GLU A 121 3.42 11.32 9.64
CA GLU A 121 4.27 10.71 8.62
C GLU A 121 4.00 9.23 8.44
N LEU A 122 3.59 8.54 9.51
CA LEU A 122 3.33 7.10 9.49
C LEU A 122 2.10 6.74 8.67
N MET A 123 1.18 7.68 8.48
CA MET A 123 -0.03 7.47 7.67
C MET A 123 0.22 7.62 6.18
N GLY A 124 1.45 7.96 5.78
CA GLY A 124 1.84 8.04 4.39
C GLY A 124 1.63 9.38 3.71
N PHE A 125 1.17 10.38 4.43
CA PHE A 125 1.02 11.73 3.89
C PHE A 125 2.29 12.53 4.12
N SER A 126 2.71 13.30 3.11
CA SER A 126 3.78 14.27 3.30
C SER A 126 3.25 15.46 4.12
N GLU A 127 4.17 16.25 4.65
CA GLU A 127 3.79 17.46 5.38
C GLU A 127 2.97 18.41 4.52
N ASP A 128 3.35 18.56 3.25
CA ASP A 128 2.63 19.40 2.31
C ASP A 128 1.22 18.88 2.02
N GLU A 129 1.08 17.57 1.88
CA GLU A 129 -0.22 16.93 1.69
C GLU A 129 -1.14 17.14 2.91
N LEU A 130 -0.58 16.98 4.11
CA LEU A 130 -1.34 17.22 5.35
C LEU A 130 -1.80 18.66 5.45
N LEU A 131 -0.91 19.60 5.18
CA LEU A 131 -1.26 21.01 5.22
C LEU A 131 -2.34 21.35 4.19
N ALA A 132 -2.25 20.78 2.99
CA ALA A 132 -3.24 21.01 1.95
C ALA A 132 -4.61 20.48 2.35
N LEU A 133 -4.68 19.29 2.91
CA LEU A 133 -5.94 18.67 3.34
C LEU A 133 -6.57 19.41 4.51
N LEU A 134 -5.78 19.83 5.48
CA LEU A 134 -6.27 20.57 6.64
C LEU A 134 -6.69 21.98 6.26
N LYS A 135 -5.99 22.59 5.32
CA LYS A 135 -6.26 23.94 4.84
C LYS A 135 -7.50 24.05 3.98
N GLN A 136 -7.83 22.96 3.28
CA GLN A 136 -9.00 22.88 2.40
C GLN A 136 -10.30 23.12 3.15
N ASP A 137 -10.33 22.77 4.43
CA ASP A 137 -11.49 23.00 5.30
C ASP A 137 -11.84 24.48 5.42
N ALA A 138 -10.85 25.33 5.65
CA ALA A 138 -11.06 26.76 5.79
C ALA A 138 -11.58 27.40 4.50
N SER A 139 -11.07 26.92 3.36
CA SER A 139 -11.52 27.42 2.05
C SER A 139 -12.94 27.01 1.74
N GLU A 140 -13.30 25.78 2.05
CA GLU A 140 -14.65 25.27 1.82
C GLU A 140 -15.68 25.97 2.69
N GLY A 141 -15.32 26.26 3.94
CA GLY A 141 -16.19 27.00 4.83
C GLY A 141 -16.54 28.38 4.30
N LEU A 142 -15.58 29.08 3.72
CA LEU A 142 -15.81 30.37 3.11
C LEU A 142 -16.63 30.29 1.84
N THR A 143 -16.41 29.24 1.05
CA THR A 143 -17.14 29.01 -0.19
C THR A 143 -18.60 28.68 0.06
N ASP A 144 -18.87 27.89 1.09
CA ASP A 144 -20.22 27.49 1.44
C ASP A 144 -21.09 28.68 1.84
N GLU A 145 -20.54 29.65 2.50
CA GLU A 145 -21.23 30.87 2.86
C GLU A 145 -21.67 31.65 1.64
N ASP A 146 -20.85 31.65 0.62
CA ASP A 146 -21.16 32.34 -0.62
C ASP A 146 -22.16 31.58 -1.48
N ALA A 147 -22.21 30.28 -1.34
CA ALA A 147 -23.13 29.43 -2.10
C ALA A 147 -24.58 29.54 -1.63
N VAL A 148 -24.79 30.02 -0.43
CA VAL A 148 -26.11 30.20 0.14
C VAL A 148 -26.64 31.58 -0.17
#